data_c9480b24d86c19b186c3c41740009d7a
#
_entry.id   c9480b24d86c19b186c3c41740009d7a
#
_cell.length_a   1.000
_cell.length_b   1.000
_cell.length_c   1.000
_cell.angle_alpha   90.00
_cell.angle_beta   90.00
_cell.angle_gamma   90.00
#
_symmetry.space_group_name_H-M   'P 1'
#
loop_
_entity.id
_entity.type
_entity.pdbx_description
1 polymer ?
#
loop_
_entity_poly.entity_id
_entity_poly.type
_entity_poly.pdbx_seq_one_letter_code
_entity_poly.pdbx_strand_id
1 'polypeptide(L)'
;MKSLRHLSLSLLLVSYLSLQASSTSPTSYVDLVNPLVGTQSTFDLSSGNTYPVISRPWGMNSWTPQTGKMGDGWQYSYQATKLRGLKQTHQPSPWINDYGQFSLLPMTGKAPVFDEEKRASWFSHKAEEARPYSYEVYLADYDTRVRMAPSERAAVFEVEFSRMARPEERWIVVDAFDSGSEIQQLDRYTIAGISRKNSGGVPKGFANYFIVRFTEPIQRLVREERKGKGGRHALVAVNLAGEKVSSPTAFYVASSFISREQAELNLKEVAPRSYQQVREEGKAEWEKQLSRIAVTDSPDRMSTFYSCLYRSLLFPRRFYEINGKGEVVHYSPYNGQVLPGYLYTDTGYWDTFRALMPLIHLVYPEEGAKMAEGMMNAYRESGFFPEWASPGHRDCMVGNNSASVIADAFVKGLGRIDPNELTTALLHGANNEHPNIRSTGRLGYKYYNKLGYVPSDVGINEHAARSLEYAYDDWCILQALQKAGASADQQQLYAERAMNYRKLYDPSIGWMRGRRQDGSFQAPFSVYKWGDAFTEGNSLHYSWSVFHDVQGLIDLMGGDKAFTRKLDSIFTLPPVFDDSYYGFVIHEIREMQIMDMGNYAH
;
A
#
# COMPACT_ATOMS: atom_id res chain seq x y z
N MET A 1 -41.04 -0.66 -88.45
CA MET A 1 -41.83 -1.12 -87.32
C MET A 1 -40.85 -1.35 -86.17
N LYS A 2 -41.01 -0.59 -85.10
CA LYS A 2 -40.00 -0.33 -84.07
C LYS A 2 -40.19 -1.25 -82.94
N SER A 3 -39.14 -1.96 -82.47
CA SER A 3 -39.12 -2.68 -81.23
C SER A 3 -38.25 -1.90 -80.19
N LEU A 4 -38.89 -1.53 -79.09
CA LEU A 4 -38.23 -0.95 -77.94
C LEU A 4 -37.55 -2.03 -77.17
N ARG A 5 -36.27 -1.89 -76.87
CA ARG A 5 -35.55 -2.67 -75.89
C ARG A 5 -35.53 -1.89 -74.58
N HIS A 6 -36.08 -2.48 -73.52
CA HIS A 6 -35.97 -1.98 -72.16
C HIS A 6 -34.59 -2.36 -71.57
N LEU A 7 -33.86 -1.34 -71.17
CA LEU A 7 -32.63 -1.48 -70.41
C LEU A 7 -32.99 -1.46 -68.90
N SER A 8 -32.87 -2.58 -68.26
CA SER A 8 -33.03 -2.66 -66.80
C SER A 8 -31.72 -2.28 -66.11
N LEU A 9 -31.74 -1.10 -65.46
CA LEU A 9 -30.63 -0.66 -64.60
C LEU A 9 -30.78 -1.32 -63.23
N SER A 10 -29.95 -2.33 -62.95
CA SER A 10 -29.84 -2.91 -61.60
C SER A 10 -28.97 -2.02 -60.72
N LEU A 11 -29.59 -1.27 -59.80
CA LEU A 11 -28.89 -0.59 -58.73
C LEU A 11 -28.41 -1.62 -57.72
N LEU A 12 -27.11 -1.85 -57.68
CA LEU A 12 -26.45 -2.55 -56.56
C LEU A 12 -26.37 -1.57 -55.37
N LEU A 13 -27.28 -1.72 -54.41
CA LEU A 13 -27.14 -1.11 -53.08
C LEU A 13 -26.06 -1.90 -52.32
N VAL A 14 -24.86 -1.36 -52.32
CA VAL A 14 -23.83 -1.79 -51.35
C VAL A 14 -24.21 -1.21 -50.00
N SER A 15 -24.89 -2.00 -49.18
CA SER A 15 -25.10 -1.70 -47.77
C SER A 15 -23.77 -1.84 -47.05
N TYR A 16 -23.10 -0.71 -46.80
CA TYR A 16 -22.07 -0.62 -45.78
C TYR A 16 -22.70 -0.89 -44.40
N LEU A 17 -22.64 -2.11 -43.96
CA LEU A 17 -22.79 -2.44 -42.55
C LEU A 17 -21.55 -1.89 -41.83
N SER A 18 -21.63 -0.65 -41.39
CA SER A 18 -20.76 -0.17 -40.32
C SER A 18 -21.04 -1.02 -39.08
N LEU A 19 -20.15 -1.95 -38.77
CA LEU A 19 -20.06 -2.50 -37.44
C LEU A 19 -19.68 -1.33 -36.53
N GLN A 20 -20.66 -0.60 -36.03
CA GLN A 20 -20.51 0.15 -34.82
C GLN A 20 -20.37 -0.93 -33.72
N ALA A 21 -19.14 -1.17 -33.30
CA ALA A 21 -18.91 -1.77 -32.00
C ALA A 21 -19.62 -0.85 -30.99
N SER A 22 -20.81 -1.25 -30.56
CA SER A 22 -21.48 -0.57 -29.47
C SER A 22 -20.58 -0.76 -28.26
N SER A 23 -19.80 0.25 -27.95
CA SER A 23 -19.10 0.35 -26.66
C SER A 23 -20.19 0.53 -25.60
N THR A 24 -20.81 -0.57 -25.19
CA THR A 24 -21.61 -0.58 -23.99
C THR A 24 -20.65 -0.31 -22.85
N SER A 25 -20.75 0.86 -22.23
CA SER A 25 -20.07 1.13 -20.97
C SER A 25 -20.31 -0.06 -20.03
N PRO A 26 -19.30 -0.54 -19.31
CA PRO A 26 -19.48 -1.68 -18.43
C PRO A 26 -20.62 -1.37 -17.46
N THR A 27 -21.43 -2.37 -17.16
CA THR A 27 -22.57 -2.25 -16.24
C THR A 27 -22.10 -1.82 -14.82
N SER A 28 -20.84 -2.07 -14.48
CA SER A 28 -20.19 -1.65 -13.24
C SER A 28 -18.67 -1.76 -13.39
N TYR A 29 -17.94 -0.69 -13.03
CA TYR A 29 -16.47 -0.67 -13.08
C TYR A 29 -15.83 -1.59 -12.03
N VAL A 30 -16.45 -1.71 -10.86
CA VAL A 30 -15.93 -2.58 -9.80
C VAL A 30 -16.02 -4.07 -10.15
N ASP A 31 -16.92 -4.46 -11.04
CA ASP A 31 -17.02 -5.85 -11.49
C ASP A 31 -15.88 -6.24 -12.44
N LEU A 32 -15.14 -5.26 -12.99
CA LEU A 32 -13.91 -5.45 -13.78
C LEU A 32 -12.66 -5.71 -12.92
N VAL A 33 -12.72 -5.41 -11.63
CA VAL A 33 -11.58 -5.55 -10.71
C VAL A 33 -11.33 -7.01 -10.37
N ASN A 34 -10.10 -7.46 -10.55
CA ASN A 34 -9.61 -8.75 -10.07
C ASN A 34 -8.60 -8.57 -8.92
N PRO A 35 -9.02 -8.73 -7.65
CA PRO A 35 -8.11 -8.60 -6.49
C PRO A 35 -7.00 -9.66 -6.43
N LEU A 36 -7.11 -10.74 -7.23
CA LEU A 36 -6.13 -11.84 -7.25
C LEU A 36 -4.93 -11.57 -8.17
N VAL A 37 -4.94 -10.52 -8.97
CA VAL A 37 -3.79 -10.15 -9.82
C VAL A 37 -2.56 -9.89 -8.97
N GLY A 38 -1.41 -10.48 -9.34
CA GLY A 38 -0.13 -10.33 -8.65
C GLY A 38 0.01 -11.13 -7.36
N THR A 39 -0.96 -12.01 -7.02
CA THR A 39 -0.95 -12.77 -5.77
C THR A 39 -0.24 -14.12 -5.85
N GLN A 40 0.24 -14.53 -7.03
CA GLN A 40 1.09 -15.70 -7.20
C GLN A 40 2.55 -15.33 -6.89
N SER A 41 2.81 -15.01 -5.62
CA SER A 41 4.06 -14.47 -5.16
C SER A 41 4.51 -15.16 -3.88
N THR A 42 5.81 -15.38 -3.78
CA THR A 42 6.48 -15.95 -2.60
C THR A 42 7.81 -15.22 -2.39
N PHE A 43 8.49 -15.47 -1.28
CA PHE A 43 9.85 -14.96 -1.08
C PHE A 43 10.82 -15.38 -2.18
N ASP A 44 10.65 -16.59 -2.72
CA ASP A 44 11.48 -17.12 -3.80
C ASP A 44 11.12 -16.55 -5.18
N LEU A 45 9.89 -16.08 -5.35
CA LEU A 45 9.36 -15.50 -6.57
C LEU A 45 8.66 -14.20 -6.25
N SER A 46 9.38 -13.10 -6.24
CA SER A 46 8.88 -11.77 -5.90
C SER A 46 8.16 -11.09 -7.07
N SER A 47 7.32 -11.84 -7.77
CA SER A 47 6.51 -11.35 -8.89
C SER A 47 5.14 -10.90 -8.40
N GLY A 48 4.83 -9.62 -8.53
CA GLY A 48 3.57 -9.01 -8.11
C GLY A 48 3.51 -8.61 -6.64
N ASN A 49 3.98 -9.42 -5.71
CA ASN A 49 4.08 -9.16 -4.26
C ASN A 49 2.80 -8.60 -3.61
N THR A 50 1.64 -9.02 -4.10
CA THR A 50 0.34 -8.56 -3.61
C THR A 50 -0.44 -9.69 -2.92
N TYR A 51 -1.49 -9.32 -2.23
CA TYR A 51 -2.49 -10.22 -1.68
C TYR A 51 -3.88 -9.68 -2.01
N PRO A 52 -4.96 -10.50 -1.98
CA PRO A 52 -6.31 -9.99 -2.19
C PRO A 52 -6.69 -9.11 -1.00
N VAL A 53 -6.81 -7.81 -1.23
CA VAL A 53 -7.19 -6.82 -0.21
C VAL A 53 -8.69 -6.58 -0.27
N ILE A 54 -9.38 -6.99 0.76
CA ILE A 54 -10.82 -6.79 0.91
C ILE A 54 -11.02 -5.64 1.91
N SER A 55 -11.41 -4.47 1.42
CA SER A 55 -11.53 -3.25 2.25
C SER A 55 -12.43 -2.21 1.61
N ARG A 56 -12.62 -1.09 2.27
CA ARG A 56 -13.10 0.16 1.65
C ARG A 56 -11.93 0.90 0.98
N PRO A 57 -12.16 1.80 0.03
CA PRO A 57 -11.10 2.67 -0.49
C PRO A 57 -10.39 3.39 0.65
N TRP A 58 -9.06 3.29 0.70
CA TRP A 58 -8.21 3.81 1.79
C TRP A 58 -8.63 3.39 3.20
N GLY A 59 -9.40 2.30 3.34
CA GLY A 59 -9.95 1.86 4.62
C GLY A 59 -8.89 1.61 5.69
N MET A 60 -9.22 1.90 6.96
CA MET A 60 -8.32 1.67 8.08
C MET A 60 -7.95 0.19 8.21
N ASN A 61 -8.92 -0.70 8.06
CA ASN A 61 -8.73 -2.13 8.14
C ASN A 61 -8.91 -2.81 6.79
N SER A 62 -8.05 -3.76 6.49
CA SER A 62 -8.19 -4.67 5.36
C SER A 62 -8.30 -6.11 5.84
N TRP A 63 -8.92 -6.93 5.01
CA TRP A 63 -9.04 -8.36 5.24
C TRP A 63 -8.44 -9.13 4.06
N THR A 64 -7.87 -10.29 4.36
CA THR A 64 -7.33 -11.20 3.35
C THR A 64 -7.50 -12.66 3.78
N PRO A 65 -7.75 -13.59 2.83
CA PRO A 65 -7.52 -15.01 3.12
C PRO A 65 -6.05 -15.24 3.46
N GLN A 66 -5.78 -16.02 4.49
CA GLN A 66 -4.44 -16.33 4.95
C GLN A 66 -4.03 -17.74 4.50
N THR A 67 -3.06 -17.84 3.60
CA THR A 67 -2.45 -19.13 3.19
C THR A 67 -1.03 -19.28 3.76
N GLY A 68 -0.32 -18.18 4.00
CA GLY A 68 0.98 -18.13 4.65
C GLY A 68 0.91 -18.36 6.17
N LYS A 69 2.06 -18.58 6.79
CA LYS A 69 2.18 -18.70 8.25
C LYS A 69 1.99 -17.36 8.94
N MET A 70 1.73 -17.43 10.24
CA MET A 70 1.72 -16.26 11.09
C MET A 70 3.05 -15.47 10.97
N GLY A 71 2.95 -14.17 10.66
CA GLY A 71 4.13 -13.30 10.50
C GLY A 71 4.84 -13.42 9.16
N ASP A 72 4.33 -14.23 8.23
CA ASP A 72 4.82 -14.30 6.87
C ASP A 72 4.44 -13.03 6.09
N GLY A 73 5.41 -12.43 5.38
CA GLY A 73 5.17 -11.30 4.50
C GLY A 73 4.29 -11.68 3.29
N TRP A 74 4.39 -12.91 2.81
CA TRP A 74 3.53 -13.48 1.77
C TRP A 74 2.33 -14.18 2.39
N GLN A 75 1.43 -13.39 2.95
CA GLN A 75 0.28 -13.87 3.71
C GLN A 75 -0.77 -14.61 2.86
N TYR A 76 -0.76 -14.43 1.54
CA TYR A 76 -1.56 -15.19 0.58
C TYR A 76 -0.73 -15.48 -0.67
N SER A 77 -0.82 -16.72 -1.17
CA SER A 77 -0.28 -17.09 -2.49
C SER A 77 -1.35 -17.83 -3.30
N TYR A 78 -1.55 -17.44 -4.55
CA TYR A 78 -2.53 -18.05 -5.45
C TYR A 78 -2.30 -19.56 -5.66
N GLN A 79 -1.05 -20.03 -5.62
CA GLN A 79 -0.73 -21.45 -5.74
C GLN A 79 -1.07 -22.29 -4.50
N ALA A 80 -1.36 -21.66 -3.37
CA ALA A 80 -1.68 -22.37 -2.15
C ALA A 80 -3.05 -23.05 -2.25
N THR A 81 -3.16 -24.23 -1.68
CA THR A 81 -4.37 -25.04 -1.70
C THR A 81 -5.06 -25.15 -0.35
N LYS A 82 -4.47 -24.56 0.69
CA LYS A 82 -5.01 -24.55 2.06
C LYS A 82 -5.07 -23.15 2.62
N LEU A 83 -6.18 -22.85 3.29
CA LEU A 83 -6.47 -21.58 3.95
C LEU A 83 -6.42 -21.78 5.47
N ARG A 84 -5.65 -20.94 6.18
CA ARG A 84 -5.39 -21.00 7.63
C ARG A 84 -6.32 -20.12 8.43
N GLY A 85 -6.95 -19.13 7.77
CA GLY A 85 -7.86 -18.17 8.38
C GLY A 85 -8.22 -17.01 7.46
N LEU A 86 -9.11 -16.16 7.94
CA LEU A 86 -9.39 -14.84 7.38
C LEU A 86 -8.73 -13.81 8.30
N LYS A 87 -7.75 -13.10 7.80
CA LYS A 87 -6.85 -12.25 8.58
C LYS A 87 -7.23 -10.78 8.38
N GLN A 88 -7.39 -10.04 9.49
CA GLN A 88 -7.29 -8.59 9.44
C GLN A 88 -5.83 -8.20 9.28
N THR A 89 -5.52 -7.31 8.36
CA THR A 89 -4.16 -6.96 7.99
C THR A 89 -4.02 -5.48 7.70
N HIS A 90 -2.83 -4.95 7.96
CA HIS A 90 -2.42 -3.56 7.68
C HIS A 90 -1.13 -3.53 6.85
N GLN A 91 -0.73 -4.67 6.29
CA GLN A 91 0.54 -4.80 5.58
C GLN A 91 0.55 -4.02 4.26
N PRO A 92 1.46 -3.05 4.07
CA PRO A 92 1.62 -2.34 2.80
C PRO A 92 2.47 -3.13 1.80
N SER A 93 3.45 -3.89 2.26
CA SER A 93 4.30 -4.75 1.44
C SER A 93 4.87 -5.92 2.24
N PRO A 94 5.33 -7.01 1.58
CA PRO A 94 5.98 -8.13 2.25
C PRO A 94 7.24 -7.73 3.03
N TRP A 95 7.99 -6.75 2.55
CA TRP A 95 9.24 -6.27 3.16
C TRP A 95 9.03 -5.46 4.43
N ILE A 96 7.99 -4.64 4.45
CA ILE A 96 7.59 -3.84 5.62
C ILE A 96 6.86 -4.68 6.65
N ASN A 97 6.15 -5.72 6.19
CA ASN A 97 5.36 -6.63 7.01
C ASN A 97 4.16 -5.95 7.69
N ASP A 98 3.53 -6.61 8.64
CA ASP A 98 2.21 -6.29 9.20
C ASP A 98 2.28 -5.78 10.64
N TYR A 99 1.19 -5.19 11.11
CA TYR A 99 1.02 -4.76 12.50
C TYR A 99 -0.45 -4.87 12.94
N GLY A 100 -0.67 -5.16 14.23
CA GLY A 100 -1.99 -5.23 14.83
C GLY A 100 -2.92 -6.30 14.25
N GLN A 101 -2.37 -7.27 13.52
CA GLN A 101 -3.12 -8.31 12.85
C GLN A 101 -3.69 -9.36 13.81
N PHE A 102 -4.82 -9.94 13.43
CA PHE A 102 -5.43 -11.14 14.02
C PHE A 102 -6.20 -11.91 12.95
N SER A 103 -6.54 -13.18 13.20
CA SER A 103 -7.26 -14.00 12.25
C SER A 103 -8.41 -14.78 12.87
N LEU A 104 -9.36 -15.15 12.01
CA LEU A 104 -10.53 -15.94 12.37
C LEU A 104 -10.66 -17.12 11.41
N LEU A 105 -11.05 -18.28 11.94
CA LEU A 105 -11.38 -19.47 11.12
C LEU A 105 -12.59 -20.19 11.68
N PRO A 106 -13.74 -20.16 11.00
CA PRO A 106 -14.84 -21.07 11.28
C PRO A 106 -14.46 -22.51 10.93
N MET A 107 -14.83 -23.45 11.78
CA MET A 107 -14.53 -24.87 11.59
C MET A 107 -15.57 -25.76 12.24
N THR A 108 -15.65 -27.02 11.80
CA THR A 108 -16.47 -28.07 12.42
C THR A 108 -15.58 -29.18 12.99
N GLY A 109 -16.04 -29.81 14.06
CA GLY A 109 -15.36 -30.94 14.66
C GLY A 109 -15.65 -31.12 16.15
N LYS A 110 -15.35 -32.28 16.69
CA LYS A 110 -15.59 -32.63 18.13
C LYS A 110 -14.82 -31.69 19.08
N ALA A 111 -13.69 -31.18 18.65
CA ALA A 111 -12.87 -30.23 19.39
C ALA A 111 -12.24 -29.22 18.42
N PRO A 112 -11.97 -27.97 18.87
CA PRO A 112 -11.30 -26.98 18.04
C PRO A 112 -9.82 -27.33 17.86
N VAL A 113 -9.24 -26.90 16.73
CA VAL A 113 -7.82 -27.04 16.41
C VAL A 113 -7.14 -25.67 16.40
N PHE A 114 -6.18 -25.47 17.28
CA PHE A 114 -5.47 -24.20 17.43
C PHE A 114 -4.20 -24.09 16.61
N ASP A 115 -3.57 -25.23 16.29
CA ASP A 115 -2.39 -25.25 15.44
C ASP A 115 -2.72 -24.79 14.01
N GLU A 116 -2.02 -23.76 13.51
CA GLU A 116 -2.37 -23.12 12.23
C GLU A 116 -2.16 -24.03 11.01
N GLU A 117 -1.21 -24.96 11.05
CA GLU A 117 -1.00 -25.94 9.99
C GLU A 117 -2.12 -27.01 9.97
N LYS A 118 -2.47 -27.50 11.17
CA LYS A 118 -3.46 -28.57 11.33
C LYS A 118 -4.88 -28.06 11.11
N ARG A 119 -5.17 -26.79 11.44
CA ARG A 119 -6.48 -26.17 11.20
C ARG A 119 -6.67 -25.71 9.75
N ALA A 120 -5.61 -25.66 8.95
CA ALA A 120 -5.69 -25.21 7.57
C ALA A 120 -6.59 -26.13 6.74
N SER A 121 -7.60 -25.55 6.10
CA SER A 121 -8.58 -26.27 5.28
C SER A 121 -8.25 -26.16 3.81
N TRP A 122 -8.45 -27.25 3.07
CA TRP A 122 -8.45 -27.22 1.63
C TRP A 122 -9.54 -26.26 1.10
N PHE A 123 -9.20 -25.52 0.05
CA PHE A 123 -10.12 -24.67 -0.68
C PHE A 123 -9.82 -24.73 -2.19
N SER A 124 -10.72 -24.20 -2.99
CA SER A 124 -10.57 -24.14 -4.45
C SER A 124 -10.93 -22.75 -4.94
N HIS A 125 -10.14 -22.22 -5.86
CA HIS A 125 -10.45 -20.94 -6.55
C HIS A 125 -11.76 -20.97 -7.35
N LYS A 126 -12.29 -22.17 -7.68
CA LYS A 126 -13.63 -22.31 -8.27
C LYS A 126 -14.76 -22.06 -7.26
N ALA A 127 -14.46 -22.12 -5.98
CA ALA A 127 -15.38 -21.87 -4.87
C ALA A 127 -14.90 -20.72 -3.96
N GLU A 128 -14.02 -19.89 -4.50
CA GLU A 128 -13.52 -18.65 -3.91
C GLU A 128 -14.05 -17.47 -4.74
N GLU A 129 -14.63 -16.49 -4.09
CA GLU A 129 -14.97 -15.22 -4.71
C GLU A 129 -14.29 -14.08 -3.94
N ALA A 130 -13.30 -13.43 -4.57
CA ALA A 130 -12.63 -12.25 -4.05
C ALA A 130 -13.11 -11.01 -4.82
N ARG A 131 -13.72 -10.06 -4.12
CA ARG A 131 -14.10 -8.74 -4.62
C ARG A 131 -13.47 -7.67 -3.74
N PRO A 132 -13.26 -6.46 -4.21
CA PRO A 132 -12.74 -5.38 -3.35
C PRO A 132 -13.50 -5.20 -2.04
N TYR A 133 -14.80 -5.48 -2.05
CA TYR A 133 -15.77 -5.21 -1.00
C TYR A 133 -16.35 -6.46 -0.32
N SER A 134 -15.97 -7.66 -0.74
CA SER A 134 -16.45 -8.92 -0.12
C SER A 134 -15.54 -10.10 -0.45
N TYR A 135 -15.56 -11.09 0.41
CA TYR A 135 -14.89 -12.36 0.20
C TYR A 135 -15.79 -13.51 0.55
N GLU A 136 -15.79 -14.56 -0.27
CA GLU A 136 -16.50 -15.82 -0.02
C GLU A 136 -15.59 -16.99 -0.31
N VAL A 137 -15.63 -18.03 0.54
CA VAL A 137 -14.85 -19.26 0.36
C VAL A 137 -15.56 -20.47 0.97
N TYR A 138 -15.37 -21.63 0.36
CA TYR A 138 -15.77 -22.92 0.91
C TYR A 138 -14.56 -23.66 1.49
N LEU A 139 -14.63 -23.97 2.78
CA LEU A 139 -13.62 -24.69 3.55
C LEU A 139 -13.94 -26.19 3.52
N ALA A 140 -13.24 -26.94 2.66
CA ALA A 140 -13.59 -28.30 2.32
C ALA A 140 -13.45 -29.29 3.49
N ASP A 141 -12.41 -29.15 4.33
CA ASP A 141 -12.20 -30.03 5.49
C ASP A 141 -13.28 -29.86 6.58
N TYR A 142 -13.99 -28.73 6.54
CA TYR A 142 -15.01 -28.38 7.54
C TYR A 142 -16.42 -28.37 6.96
N ASP A 143 -16.59 -28.64 5.64
CA ASP A 143 -17.88 -28.50 4.94
C ASP A 143 -18.57 -27.18 5.35
N THR A 144 -17.84 -26.08 5.29
CA THR A 144 -18.27 -24.79 5.83
C THR A 144 -18.03 -23.68 4.80
N ARG A 145 -19.06 -22.90 4.53
CA ARG A 145 -18.97 -21.70 3.68
C ARG A 145 -18.86 -20.45 4.55
N VAL A 146 -17.94 -19.57 4.21
CA VAL A 146 -17.70 -18.30 4.92
C VAL A 146 -17.84 -17.16 3.94
N ARG A 147 -18.60 -16.13 4.35
CA ARG A 147 -18.72 -14.85 3.64
C ARG A 147 -18.31 -13.72 4.56
N MET A 148 -17.68 -12.70 4.01
CA MET A 148 -17.25 -11.52 4.75
C MET A 148 -17.42 -10.26 3.91
N ALA A 149 -17.90 -9.17 4.53
CA ALA A 149 -17.93 -7.84 3.93
C ALA A 149 -17.45 -6.79 4.95
N PRO A 150 -16.42 -5.97 4.61
CA PRO A 150 -15.89 -4.96 5.51
C PRO A 150 -16.60 -3.62 5.36
N SER A 151 -16.63 -2.86 6.44
CA SER A 151 -16.71 -1.42 6.46
C SER A 151 -15.30 -0.82 6.57
N GLU A 152 -15.17 0.42 6.99
CA GLU A 152 -13.86 1.07 7.13
C GLU A 152 -13.05 0.51 8.30
N ARG A 153 -13.70 0.23 9.46
CA ARG A 153 -13.05 -0.23 10.70
C ARG A 153 -13.60 -1.54 11.24
N ALA A 154 -14.60 -2.10 10.56
CA ALA A 154 -15.28 -3.29 10.99
C ALA A 154 -15.58 -4.24 9.82
N ALA A 155 -16.10 -5.42 10.12
CA ALA A 155 -16.58 -6.38 9.13
C ALA A 155 -17.73 -7.22 9.68
N VAL A 156 -18.64 -7.63 8.80
CA VAL A 156 -19.63 -8.65 9.07
C VAL A 156 -19.22 -9.97 8.44
N PHE A 157 -19.40 -11.04 9.19
CA PHE A 157 -19.19 -12.42 8.74
C PHE A 157 -20.49 -13.18 8.77
N GLU A 158 -20.72 -14.01 7.78
CA GLU A 158 -21.75 -15.05 7.74
C GLU A 158 -21.10 -16.40 7.51
N VAL A 159 -21.50 -17.41 8.28
CA VAL A 159 -20.97 -18.77 8.24
C VAL A 159 -22.10 -19.77 8.07
N GLU A 160 -22.06 -20.49 6.98
CA GLU A 160 -22.91 -21.66 6.74
C GLU A 160 -22.13 -22.92 7.14
N PHE A 161 -22.32 -23.37 8.38
CA PHE A 161 -21.71 -24.60 8.85
C PHE A 161 -22.34 -25.84 8.17
N SER A 162 -21.56 -26.92 8.09
CA SER A 162 -22.07 -28.23 7.63
C SER A 162 -23.40 -28.57 8.30
N ARG A 163 -24.36 -29.03 7.51
CA ARG A 163 -25.63 -29.54 8.03
C ARG A 163 -25.48 -30.80 8.85
N MET A 164 -24.37 -31.52 8.66
CA MET A 164 -24.04 -32.73 9.40
C MET A 164 -23.37 -32.45 10.75
N ALA A 165 -22.84 -31.23 10.93
CA ALA A 165 -22.21 -30.82 12.19
C ALA A 165 -23.26 -30.46 13.22
N ARG A 166 -23.21 -31.11 14.38
CA ARG A 166 -24.05 -30.78 15.52
C ARG A 166 -23.71 -29.38 16.05
N PRO A 167 -24.61 -28.68 16.75
CA PRO A 167 -24.31 -27.34 17.30
C PRO A 167 -23.03 -27.27 18.13
N GLU A 168 -22.78 -28.29 18.97
CA GLU A 168 -21.58 -28.39 19.82
C GLU A 168 -20.28 -28.66 19.06
N GLU A 169 -20.36 -28.97 17.78
CA GLU A 169 -19.21 -29.20 16.88
C GLU A 169 -18.87 -27.99 15.99
N ARG A 170 -19.55 -26.86 16.15
CA ARG A 170 -19.35 -25.63 15.38
C ARG A 170 -18.50 -24.65 16.16
N TRP A 171 -17.37 -24.28 15.59
CA TRP A 171 -16.39 -23.45 16.27
C TRP A 171 -15.99 -22.26 15.41
N ILE A 172 -15.67 -21.14 16.06
CA ILE A 172 -14.97 -20.02 15.47
C ILE A 172 -13.68 -19.84 16.25
N VAL A 173 -12.56 -20.16 15.62
CA VAL A 173 -11.22 -19.96 16.19
C VAL A 173 -10.78 -18.53 15.94
N VAL A 174 -10.34 -17.84 16.98
CA VAL A 174 -9.77 -16.49 16.94
C VAL A 174 -8.33 -16.55 17.42
N ASP A 175 -7.42 -16.08 16.59
CA ASP A 175 -5.98 -16.09 16.81
C ASP A 175 -5.48 -14.65 16.83
N ALA A 176 -5.04 -14.18 18.01
CA ALA A 176 -4.56 -12.81 18.21
C ALA A 176 -3.05 -12.64 17.97
N PHE A 177 -2.40 -13.68 17.47
CA PHE A 177 -0.96 -13.74 17.21
C PHE A 177 -0.09 -13.58 18.46
N ASP A 178 1.21 -13.73 18.32
CA ASP A 178 2.16 -13.55 19.43
C ASP A 178 2.39 -12.06 19.77
N SER A 179 3.38 -11.78 20.59
CA SER A 179 3.81 -10.44 21.03
C SER A 179 2.99 -9.82 22.16
N GLY A 180 2.46 -10.65 23.06
CA GLY A 180 1.74 -10.20 24.25
C GLY A 180 0.24 -10.00 24.00
N SER A 181 -0.34 -10.79 23.10
CA SER A 181 -1.78 -10.74 22.80
C SER A 181 -2.64 -11.26 23.95
N GLU A 182 -3.88 -10.83 23.97
CA GLU A 182 -4.87 -11.18 25.00
C GLU A 182 -6.24 -11.37 24.35
N ILE A 183 -7.06 -12.31 24.87
CA ILE A 183 -8.47 -12.44 24.48
C ILE A 183 -9.28 -12.76 25.75
N GLN A 184 -10.38 -12.03 25.95
CA GLN A 184 -11.31 -12.22 27.07
C GLN A 184 -12.76 -12.24 26.60
N GLN A 185 -13.61 -12.96 27.30
CA GLN A 185 -15.05 -12.89 27.14
C GLN A 185 -15.57 -11.72 27.98
N LEU A 186 -16.33 -10.81 27.37
CA LEU A 186 -16.95 -9.66 28.03
C LEU A 186 -18.34 -9.99 28.55
N ASP A 187 -19.12 -10.67 27.74
CA ASP A 187 -20.48 -11.10 28.05
C ASP A 187 -20.82 -12.38 27.27
N ARG A 188 -22.09 -12.79 27.32
CA ARG A 188 -22.54 -14.02 26.63
C ARG A 188 -22.53 -13.97 25.10
N TYR A 189 -22.30 -12.80 24.49
CA TYR A 189 -22.27 -12.60 23.03
C TYR A 189 -20.95 -12.04 22.52
N THR A 190 -20.05 -11.62 23.41
CA THR A 190 -18.94 -10.76 23.02
C THR A 190 -17.62 -11.26 23.59
N ILE A 191 -16.63 -11.36 22.73
CA ILE A 191 -15.22 -11.45 23.13
C ILE A 191 -14.49 -10.18 22.70
N ALA A 192 -13.47 -9.80 23.45
CA ALA A 192 -12.54 -8.73 23.10
C ALA A 192 -11.11 -9.25 23.18
N GLY A 193 -10.26 -8.72 22.32
CA GLY A 193 -8.86 -9.06 22.31
C GLY A 193 -7.95 -7.87 22.01
N ILE A 194 -6.67 -8.11 22.18
CA ILE A 194 -5.59 -7.17 21.91
C ILE A 194 -4.53 -7.89 21.09
N SER A 195 -4.21 -7.35 19.92
CA SER A 195 -3.05 -7.74 19.13
C SER A 195 -1.96 -6.67 19.25
N ARG A 196 -0.76 -7.08 19.69
CA ARG A 196 0.41 -6.18 19.83
C ARG A 196 1.48 -6.49 18.78
N LYS A 197 1.22 -7.43 17.88
CA LYS A 197 2.15 -7.79 16.82
C LYS A 197 2.45 -6.59 15.97
N ASN A 198 3.72 -6.31 15.76
CA ASN A 198 4.19 -5.25 14.88
C ASN A 198 5.60 -5.58 14.36
N SER A 199 6.02 -4.88 13.33
CA SER A 199 7.35 -5.01 12.72
C SER A 199 8.21 -3.75 12.93
N GLY A 200 7.88 -2.94 13.93
CA GLY A 200 8.57 -1.69 14.26
C GLY A 200 7.80 -0.43 13.88
N GLY A 201 8.43 0.73 14.04
CA GLY A 201 7.82 2.03 13.75
C GLY A 201 6.67 2.42 14.68
N VAL A 202 6.69 1.93 15.94
CA VAL A 202 5.63 2.19 16.94
C VAL A 202 6.19 2.42 18.32
N PRO A 203 5.56 3.27 19.16
CA PRO A 203 5.93 3.45 20.55
C PRO A 203 5.64 2.21 21.39
N LYS A 204 6.29 2.15 22.56
CA LYS A 204 5.97 1.13 23.56
C LYS A 204 4.50 1.24 23.97
N GLY A 205 3.78 0.12 23.96
CA GLY A 205 2.37 0.06 24.33
C GLY A 205 1.41 0.09 23.14
N PHE A 206 1.90 0.22 21.92
CA PHE A 206 1.09 0.07 20.72
C PHE A 206 0.24 -1.21 20.74
N ALA A 207 -1.02 -1.09 20.36
CA ALA A 207 -1.95 -2.21 20.31
C ALA A 207 -3.09 -1.95 19.33
N ASN A 208 -3.59 -3.01 18.71
CA ASN A 208 -4.87 -3.06 18.04
C ASN A 208 -5.86 -3.77 18.96
N TYR A 209 -6.88 -3.07 19.43
CA TYR A 209 -7.96 -3.59 20.25
C TYR A 209 -9.07 -4.07 19.34
N PHE A 210 -9.52 -5.31 19.48
CA PHE A 210 -10.60 -5.83 18.65
C PHE A 210 -11.74 -6.41 19.47
N ILE A 211 -12.93 -6.39 18.88
CA ILE A 211 -14.17 -6.95 19.44
C ILE A 211 -14.76 -7.89 18.40
N VAL A 212 -15.23 -9.05 18.85
CA VAL A 212 -16.06 -9.97 18.07
C VAL A 212 -17.40 -10.12 18.80
N ARG A 213 -18.47 -9.72 18.14
CA ARG A 213 -19.84 -9.82 18.67
C ARG A 213 -20.63 -10.82 17.83
N PHE A 214 -21.10 -11.86 18.48
CA PHE A 214 -21.91 -12.91 17.89
C PHE A 214 -23.40 -12.57 17.97
N THR A 215 -24.18 -13.01 16.98
CA THR A 215 -25.65 -12.90 17.01
C THR A 215 -26.28 -13.97 17.90
N GLU A 216 -25.56 -15.06 18.15
CA GLU A 216 -25.96 -16.16 19.03
C GLU A 216 -25.11 -16.17 20.31
N PRO A 217 -25.67 -16.62 21.45
CA PRO A 217 -24.92 -16.66 22.69
C PRO A 217 -23.77 -17.67 22.65
N ILE A 218 -22.65 -17.30 23.26
CA ILE A 218 -21.51 -18.19 23.46
C ILE A 218 -21.92 -19.28 24.45
N GLN A 219 -21.95 -20.52 24.00
CA GLN A 219 -22.24 -21.69 24.80
C GLN A 219 -20.99 -22.22 25.49
N ARG A 220 -19.88 -22.24 24.76
CA ARG A 220 -18.60 -22.75 25.25
C ARG A 220 -17.46 -21.92 24.67
N LEU A 221 -16.46 -21.65 25.50
CA LEU A 221 -15.24 -20.98 25.10
C LEU A 221 -14.05 -21.82 25.57
N VAL A 222 -13.24 -22.26 24.62
CA VAL A 222 -11.98 -22.97 24.86
C VAL A 222 -10.83 -22.00 24.63
N ARG A 223 -9.88 -21.99 25.55
CA ARG A 223 -8.72 -21.09 25.50
C ARG A 223 -7.44 -21.90 25.29
N GLU A 224 -6.53 -21.34 24.52
CA GLU A 224 -5.15 -21.79 24.46
C GLU A 224 -4.22 -20.58 24.55
N GLU A 225 -3.23 -20.67 25.41
CA GLU A 225 -2.18 -19.68 25.56
C GLU A 225 -0.83 -20.34 25.31
N ARG A 226 -0.03 -19.71 24.48
CA ARG A 226 1.31 -20.15 24.13
C ARG A 226 2.34 -19.08 24.46
N LYS A 227 3.56 -19.47 24.65
CA LYS A 227 4.69 -18.56 24.69
C LYS A 227 5.25 -18.44 23.26
N GLY A 228 4.94 -17.34 22.58
CA GLY A 228 5.51 -17.00 21.28
C GLY A 228 6.91 -16.37 21.40
N LYS A 229 7.56 -16.11 20.27
CA LYS A 229 8.87 -15.44 20.21
C LYS A 229 8.82 -14.01 20.78
N GLY A 230 7.72 -13.30 20.55
CA GLY A 230 7.50 -11.93 21.00
C GLY A 230 6.72 -11.80 22.31
N GLY A 231 6.37 -12.90 22.97
CA GLY A 231 5.60 -12.91 24.22
C GLY A 231 4.40 -13.84 24.19
N ARG A 232 3.35 -13.50 24.95
CA ARG A 232 2.11 -14.29 25.04
C ARG A 232 1.41 -14.35 23.68
N HIS A 233 0.91 -15.51 23.32
CA HIS A 233 0.09 -15.78 22.14
C HIS A 233 -1.26 -16.33 22.60
N ALA A 234 -2.31 -15.54 22.50
CA ALA A 234 -3.66 -15.88 22.93
C ALA A 234 -4.50 -16.38 21.75
N LEU A 235 -5.14 -17.54 21.95
CA LEU A 235 -6.11 -18.11 21.03
C LEU A 235 -7.37 -18.50 21.80
N VAL A 236 -8.52 -18.35 21.16
CA VAL A 236 -9.78 -18.88 21.67
C VAL A 236 -10.56 -19.56 20.57
N ALA A 237 -11.36 -20.56 20.94
CA ALA A 237 -12.37 -21.12 20.09
C ALA A 237 -13.73 -20.95 20.75
N VAL A 238 -14.64 -20.34 20.02
CA VAL A 238 -16.00 -20.04 20.46
C VAL A 238 -16.95 -21.02 19.82
N ASN A 239 -17.74 -21.69 20.66
CA ASN A 239 -18.88 -22.49 20.23
C ASN A 239 -20.18 -21.74 20.56
N LEU A 240 -21.08 -21.67 19.61
CA LEU A 240 -22.33 -20.90 19.69
C LEU A 240 -23.54 -21.80 19.90
N ALA A 241 -24.47 -21.34 20.72
CA ALA A 241 -25.70 -22.06 21.04
C ALA A 241 -26.79 -21.88 19.97
N GLY A 242 -26.55 -22.29 18.73
CA GLY A 242 -27.54 -22.21 17.67
C GLY A 242 -28.44 -23.43 17.61
N GLU A 243 -29.75 -23.28 17.83
CA GLU A 243 -30.72 -24.39 17.67
C GLU A 243 -31.17 -24.61 16.22
N LYS A 244 -31.01 -23.60 15.33
CA LYS A 244 -31.52 -23.65 13.93
C LYS A 244 -30.39 -23.84 12.93
N VAL A 245 -30.39 -25.01 12.29
CA VAL A 245 -29.47 -25.40 11.22
C VAL A 245 -29.67 -24.61 9.91
N SER A 246 -30.75 -23.86 9.77
CA SER A 246 -31.22 -23.30 8.49
C SER A 246 -30.86 -21.83 8.23
N SER A 247 -30.26 -21.13 9.15
CA SER A 247 -29.84 -19.73 8.97
C SER A 247 -28.32 -19.64 9.07
N PRO A 248 -27.61 -18.85 8.22
CA PRO A 248 -26.19 -18.64 8.42
C PRO A 248 -25.97 -17.99 9.80
N THR A 249 -24.94 -18.45 10.52
CA THR A 249 -24.49 -17.82 11.76
C THR A 249 -23.77 -16.52 11.40
N ALA A 250 -24.19 -15.41 11.97
CA ALA A 250 -23.55 -14.13 11.74
C ALA A 250 -22.76 -13.65 12.96
N PHE A 251 -21.70 -12.91 12.72
CA PHE A 251 -20.98 -12.18 13.75
C PHE A 251 -20.30 -10.93 13.17
N TYR A 252 -20.00 -10.00 14.04
CA TYR A 252 -19.42 -8.70 13.71
C TYR A 252 -18.07 -8.56 14.37
N VAL A 253 -17.12 -7.98 13.65
CA VAL A 253 -15.75 -7.73 14.11
C VAL A 253 -15.44 -6.27 13.90
N ALA A 254 -14.86 -5.61 14.90
CA ALA A 254 -14.33 -4.26 14.76
C ALA A 254 -13.02 -4.14 15.52
N SER A 255 -12.20 -3.18 15.11
CA SER A 255 -10.96 -2.88 15.83
C SER A 255 -10.68 -1.38 15.92
N SER A 256 -9.73 -1.05 16.80
CA SER A 256 -9.29 0.32 17.08
C SER A 256 -7.83 0.31 17.54
N PHE A 257 -7.06 1.29 17.12
CA PHE A 257 -5.72 1.55 17.68
C PHE A 257 -5.76 2.44 18.93
N ILE A 258 -6.93 2.97 19.29
CA ILE A 258 -7.13 3.87 20.43
C ILE A 258 -7.47 3.11 21.70
N SER A 259 -8.56 2.35 21.68
CA SER A 259 -9.03 1.59 22.85
C SER A 259 -10.10 0.55 22.50
N ARG A 260 -10.43 -0.28 23.47
CA ARG A 260 -11.56 -1.23 23.35
C ARG A 260 -12.90 -0.49 23.20
N GLU A 261 -13.11 0.57 23.95
CA GLU A 261 -14.34 1.39 23.89
C GLU A 261 -14.51 2.02 22.50
N GLN A 262 -13.41 2.44 21.89
CA GLN A 262 -13.43 2.94 20.52
C GLN A 262 -13.70 1.81 19.51
N ALA A 263 -13.15 0.61 19.70
CA ALA A 263 -13.48 -0.55 18.88
C ALA A 263 -14.98 -0.89 18.97
N GLU A 264 -15.60 -0.70 20.14
CA GLU A 264 -17.04 -0.87 20.32
C GLU A 264 -17.87 0.20 19.59
N LEU A 265 -17.37 1.44 19.53
CA LEU A 265 -17.96 2.48 18.67
C LEU A 265 -17.87 2.12 17.19
N ASN A 266 -16.70 1.66 16.75
CA ASN A 266 -16.45 1.25 15.37
C ASN A 266 -17.35 0.07 14.95
N LEU A 267 -17.71 -0.81 15.89
CA LEU A 267 -18.62 -1.93 15.62
C LEU A 267 -20.00 -1.49 15.09
N LYS A 268 -20.43 -0.27 15.41
CA LYS A 268 -21.69 0.32 14.92
C LYS A 268 -21.70 0.53 13.40
N GLU A 269 -20.55 0.50 12.76
CA GLU A 269 -20.45 0.56 11.29
C GLU A 269 -21.13 -0.64 10.62
N VAL A 270 -21.16 -1.79 11.28
CA VAL A 270 -21.70 -3.03 10.72
C VAL A 270 -22.83 -3.65 11.55
N ALA A 271 -22.83 -3.51 12.86
CA ALA A 271 -23.85 -4.13 13.72
C ALA A 271 -25.06 -3.20 13.95
N PRO A 272 -26.31 -3.66 13.76
CA PRO A 272 -26.75 -5.05 13.49
C PRO A 272 -27.10 -5.32 12.00
N ARG A 273 -26.30 -4.87 11.07
CA ARG A 273 -26.59 -4.93 9.62
C ARG A 273 -26.28 -6.33 9.04
N SER A 274 -26.99 -6.73 7.99
CA SER A 274 -26.74 -7.99 7.30
C SER A 274 -25.47 -7.90 6.43
N TYR A 275 -24.88 -9.05 6.13
CA TYR A 275 -23.79 -9.16 5.15
C TYR A 275 -24.13 -8.48 3.82
N GLN A 276 -25.35 -8.71 3.31
CA GLN A 276 -25.78 -8.14 2.04
C GLN A 276 -25.79 -6.60 2.07
N GLN A 277 -26.27 -5.99 3.15
CA GLN A 277 -26.30 -4.53 3.28
C GLN A 277 -24.87 -3.93 3.27
N VAL A 278 -23.95 -4.51 4.04
CA VAL A 278 -22.57 -4.03 4.11
C VAL A 278 -21.84 -4.27 2.78
N ARG A 279 -22.10 -5.40 2.14
CA ARG A 279 -21.56 -5.76 0.82
C ARG A 279 -21.99 -4.76 -0.26
N GLU A 280 -23.28 -4.45 -0.37
CA GLU A 280 -23.80 -3.53 -1.38
C GLU A 280 -23.30 -2.09 -1.16
N GLU A 281 -23.17 -1.64 0.07
CA GLU A 281 -22.53 -0.35 0.33
C GLU A 281 -21.06 -0.34 -0.10
N GLY A 282 -20.32 -1.41 0.21
CA GLY A 282 -18.93 -1.54 -0.24
C GLY A 282 -18.81 -1.51 -1.75
N LYS A 283 -19.71 -2.22 -2.45
CA LYS A 283 -19.79 -2.18 -3.91
C LYS A 283 -20.04 -0.76 -4.41
N ALA A 284 -21.02 -0.08 -3.85
CA ALA A 284 -21.36 1.30 -4.26
C ALA A 284 -20.23 2.30 -3.98
N GLU A 285 -19.52 2.15 -2.88
CA GLU A 285 -18.39 3.03 -2.55
C GLU A 285 -17.22 2.84 -3.52
N TRP A 286 -16.85 1.59 -3.82
CA TRP A 286 -15.84 1.29 -4.83
C TRP A 286 -16.25 1.77 -6.22
N GLU A 287 -17.49 1.54 -6.62
CA GLU A 287 -18.02 2.01 -7.91
C GLU A 287 -17.90 3.53 -8.04
N LYS A 288 -18.25 4.27 -6.99
CA LYS A 288 -18.11 5.73 -6.92
C LYS A 288 -16.66 6.19 -7.13
N GLN A 289 -15.68 5.47 -6.60
CA GLN A 289 -14.28 5.88 -6.75
C GLN A 289 -13.72 5.47 -8.12
N LEU A 290 -14.01 4.26 -8.58
CA LEU A 290 -13.50 3.75 -9.85
C LEU A 290 -14.11 4.48 -11.06
N SER A 291 -15.37 4.90 -10.97
CA SER A 291 -16.05 5.63 -12.05
C SER A 291 -15.53 7.04 -12.30
N ARG A 292 -14.64 7.57 -11.45
CA ARG A 292 -14.00 8.89 -11.68
C ARG A 292 -13.09 8.90 -12.92
N ILE A 293 -12.61 7.75 -13.33
CA ILE A 293 -11.85 7.60 -14.58
C ILE A 293 -12.57 6.56 -15.43
N ALA A 294 -13.20 6.99 -16.52
CA ALA A 294 -13.87 6.10 -17.44
C ALA A 294 -12.94 5.75 -18.62
N VAL A 295 -12.66 4.45 -18.77
CA VAL A 295 -11.84 3.91 -19.86
C VAL A 295 -12.70 2.98 -20.71
N THR A 296 -12.55 3.06 -22.03
CA THR A 296 -13.18 2.17 -23.00
C THR A 296 -12.10 1.48 -23.83
N ASP A 297 -11.97 0.17 -23.69
CA ASP A 297 -11.02 -0.68 -24.41
C ASP A 297 -11.56 -2.13 -24.42
N SER A 298 -10.75 -3.09 -24.83
CA SER A 298 -11.07 -4.51 -24.73
C SER A 298 -11.31 -4.92 -23.24
N PRO A 299 -12.14 -5.93 -22.97
CA PRO A 299 -12.43 -6.37 -21.61
C PRO A 299 -11.19 -6.64 -20.77
N ASP A 300 -10.16 -7.26 -21.34
CA ASP A 300 -8.91 -7.60 -20.64
C ASP A 300 -8.13 -6.35 -20.22
N ARG A 301 -8.03 -5.35 -21.12
CA ARG A 301 -7.36 -4.09 -20.81
C ARG A 301 -8.12 -3.28 -19.78
N MET A 302 -9.45 -3.26 -19.88
CA MET A 302 -10.29 -2.61 -18.87
C MET A 302 -10.15 -3.30 -17.51
N SER A 303 -10.15 -4.64 -17.45
CA SER A 303 -9.90 -5.39 -16.21
C SER A 303 -8.53 -5.07 -15.62
N THR A 304 -7.49 -5.01 -16.45
CA THR A 304 -6.14 -4.61 -16.02
C THR A 304 -6.15 -3.19 -15.45
N PHE A 305 -6.70 -2.23 -16.17
CA PHE A 305 -6.78 -0.83 -15.74
C PHE A 305 -7.49 -0.69 -14.39
N TYR A 306 -8.71 -1.26 -14.25
CA TYR A 306 -9.48 -1.11 -13.02
C TYR A 306 -8.90 -1.91 -11.86
N SER A 307 -8.21 -3.02 -12.12
CA SER A 307 -7.46 -3.75 -11.08
C SER A 307 -6.25 -2.93 -10.58
N CYS A 308 -5.54 -2.23 -11.47
CA CYS A 308 -4.46 -1.31 -11.09
C CYS A 308 -5.01 -0.08 -10.36
N LEU A 309 -6.10 0.52 -10.86
CA LEU A 309 -6.73 1.66 -10.19
C LEU A 309 -7.23 1.29 -8.79
N TYR A 310 -7.86 0.12 -8.62
CA TYR A 310 -8.22 -0.40 -7.30
C TYR A 310 -7.00 -0.47 -6.37
N ARG A 311 -5.86 -1.01 -6.84
CA ARG A 311 -4.61 -1.07 -6.06
C ARG A 311 -4.12 0.31 -5.65
N SER A 312 -4.24 1.30 -6.53
CA SER A 312 -3.86 2.69 -6.25
C SER A 312 -4.72 3.38 -5.19
N LEU A 313 -5.91 2.84 -4.87
CA LEU A 313 -6.82 3.39 -3.86
C LEU A 313 -6.82 2.62 -2.53
N LEU A 314 -5.84 1.73 -2.32
CA LEU A 314 -5.68 0.98 -1.07
C LEU A 314 -4.78 1.72 -0.06
N PHE A 315 -3.79 2.47 -0.57
CA PHE A 315 -2.78 3.18 0.22
C PHE A 315 -2.57 4.61 -0.31
N PRO A 316 -2.17 5.56 0.54
CA PRO A 316 -2.00 5.50 2.00
C PRO A 316 -3.31 5.13 2.69
N ARG A 317 -3.22 4.39 3.78
CA ARG A 317 -4.37 3.94 4.57
C ARG A 317 -4.77 5.01 5.58
N ARG A 318 -6.08 5.21 5.78
CA ARG A 318 -6.61 6.00 6.89
C ARG A 318 -6.14 5.42 8.21
N PHE A 319 -5.63 6.26 9.08
CA PHE A 319 -5.19 5.88 10.42
C PHE A 319 -5.82 6.80 11.46
N TYR A 320 -7.11 7.05 11.28
CA TYR A 320 -7.93 7.87 12.16
C TYR A 320 -9.30 7.23 12.41
N GLU A 321 -9.92 7.62 13.49
CA GLU A 321 -11.20 7.08 13.95
C GLU A 321 -12.18 8.22 14.27
N ILE A 322 -13.45 7.89 14.45
CA ILE A 322 -14.48 8.86 14.86
C ILE A 322 -14.86 8.55 16.29
N ASN A 323 -14.63 9.49 17.19
CA ASN A 323 -14.95 9.30 18.60
C ASN A 323 -16.46 9.41 18.88
N GLY A 324 -16.86 9.18 20.14
CA GLY A 324 -18.25 9.23 20.55
C GLY A 324 -18.94 10.59 20.42
N LYS A 325 -18.18 11.66 20.15
CA LYS A 325 -18.69 13.00 19.87
C LYS A 325 -18.79 13.31 18.38
N GLY A 326 -18.38 12.38 17.51
CA GLY A 326 -18.32 12.60 16.06
C GLY A 326 -17.06 13.35 15.60
N GLU A 327 -16.04 13.49 16.45
CA GLU A 327 -14.79 14.17 16.13
C GLU A 327 -13.78 13.18 15.54
N VAL A 328 -12.97 13.65 14.57
CA VAL A 328 -11.86 12.90 13.99
C VAL A 328 -10.71 12.89 14.98
N VAL A 329 -10.26 11.70 15.35
CA VAL A 329 -9.16 11.46 16.28
C VAL A 329 -8.28 10.33 15.78
N HIS A 330 -7.03 10.28 16.20
CA HIS A 330 -6.14 9.18 15.87
C HIS A 330 -5.20 8.83 17.02
N TYR A 331 -4.76 7.58 17.05
CA TYR A 331 -3.59 7.20 17.84
C TYR A 331 -2.34 7.62 17.09
N SER A 332 -1.47 8.42 17.73
CA SER A 332 -0.21 8.80 17.13
C SER A 332 0.82 7.66 17.20
N PRO A 333 1.24 7.09 16.07
CA PRO A 333 2.29 6.08 16.07
C PRO A 333 3.68 6.68 16.31
N TYR A 334 3.78 8.00 16.43
CA TYR A 334 5.03 8.74 16.68
C TYR A 334 5.29 8.97 18.16
N ASN A 335 4.25 9.32 18.93
CA ASN A 335 4.40 9.66 20.36
C ASN A 335 3.47 8.87 21.30
N GLY A 336 2.56 8.06 20.78
CA GLY A 336 1.67 7.20 21.57
C GLY A 336 0.45 7.90 22.18
N GLN A 337 0.17 9.15 21.83
CA GLN A 337 -0.98 9.90 22.31
C GLN A 337 -2.18 9.73 21.39
N VAL A 338 -3.38 9.96 21.91
CA VAL A 338 -4.60 10.12 21.12
C VAL A 338 -4.80 11.60 20.84
N LEU A 339 -4.79 11.97 19.57
CA LEU A 339 -4.77 13.37 19.13
C LEU A 339 -5.91 13.64 18.13
N PRO A 340 -6.37 14.90 18.00
CA PRO A 340 -7.39 15.26 17.02
C PRO A 340 -6.83 15.34 15.60
N GLY A 341 -7.71 15.14 14.61
CA GLY A 341 -7.42 15.33 13.20
C GLY A 341 -7.10 14.05 12.45
N TYR A 342 -6.87 14.22 11.14
CA TYR A 342 -6.56 13.13 10.24
C TYR A 342 -5.13 12.61 10.42
N LEU A 343 -4.94 11.31 10.20
CA LEU A 343 -3.64 10.69 10.00
C LEU A 343 -3.77 9.61 8.93
N TYR A 344 -2.72 9.43 8.13
CA TYR A 344 -2.60 8.39 7.11
C TYR A 344 -1.26 7.69 7.26
N THR A 345 -1.22 6.42 6.88
CA THR A 345 -0.04 5.59 7.02
C THR A 345 0.07 4.55 5.91
N ASP A 346 1.03 3.66 6.00
CA ASP A 346 1.29 2.57 5.07
C ASP A 346 1.65 3.07 3.66
N THR A 347 2.65 3.94 3.61
CA THR A 347 3.19 4.47 2.35
C THR A 347 4.67 4.80 2.47
N GLY A 348 5.42 4.56 1.39
CA GLY A 348 6.75 5.08 1.15
C GLY A 348 6.69 6.20 0.13
N TYR A 349 7.16 7.38 0.48
CA TYR A 349 7.05 8.54 -0.40
C TYR A 349 8.03 8.46 -1.58
N TRP A 350 9.17 7.80 -1.41
CA TRP A 350 10.09 7.52 -2.52
C TRP A 350 9.42 6.75 -3.67
N ASP A 351 8.48 5.83 -3.35
CA ASP A 351 7.68 5.10 -4.33
C ASP A 351 6.52 5.95 -4.89
N THR A 352 5.81 6.65 -4.00
CA THR A 352 4.47 7.16 -4.31
C THR A 352 4.45 8.60 -4.82
N PHE A 353 5.52 9.39 -4.64
CA PHE A 353 5.60 10.75 -5.17
C PHE A 353 5.57 10.79 -6.69
N ARG A 354 6.05 9.74 -7.35
CA ARG A 354 6.26 9.67 -8.81
C ARG A 354 4.96 9.75 -9.59
N ALA A 355 3.93 9.01 -9.13
CA ALA A 355 2.66 8.93 -9.85
C ALA A 355 1.44 8.84 -8.92
N LEU A 356 1.47 8.05 -7.84
CA LEU A 356 0.30 7.78 -7.02
C LEU A 356 -0.22 9.04 -6.32
N MET A 357 0.63 9.79 -5.63
CA MET A 357 0.20 10.99 -4.92
C MET A 357 -0.26 12.10 -5.88
N PRO A 358 0.42 12.38 -7.01
CA PRO A 358 -0.11 13.26 -8.06
C PRO A 358 -1.46 12.82 -8.61
N LEU A 359 -1.69 11.51 -8.81
CA LEU A 359 -2.99 10.98 -9.24
C LEU A 359 -4.08 11.26 -8.19
N ILE A 360 -3.78 11.02 -6.91
CA ILE A 360 -4.72 11.30 -5.81
C ILE A 360 -5.04 12.80 -5.74
N HIS A 361 -4.04 13.66 -5.81
CA HIS A 361 -4.22 15.11 -5.77
C HIS A 361 -5.04 15.65 -6.97
N LEU A 362 -4.95 14.98 -8.12
CA LEU A 362 -5.67 15.38 -9.33
C LEU A 362 -7.10 14.83 -9.37
N VAL A 363 -7.28 13.54 -9.07
CA VAL A 363 -8.54 12.82 -9.29
C VAL A 363 -9.38 12.73 -8.02
N TYR A 364 -8.72 12.71 -6.84
CA TYR A 364 -9.35 12.55 -5.52
C TYR A 364 -8.93 13.67 -4.56
N PRO A 365 -9.06 14.96 -4.96
CA PRO A 365 -8.51 16.09 -4.21
C PRO A 365 -9.06 16.19 -2.78
N GLU A 366 -10.29 15.76 -2.53
CA GLU A 366 -10.88 15.74 -1.19
C GLU A 366 -10.21 14.74 -0.24
N GLU A 367 -9.71 13.60 -0.76
CA GLU A 367 -8.93 12.65 0.03
C GLU A 367 -7.48 13.12 0.14
N GLY A 368 -6.90 13.65 -0.96
CA GLY A 368 -5.57 14.27 -0.95
C GLY A 368 -5.43 15.41 0.07
N ALA A 369 -6.48 16.21 0.23
CA ALA A 369 -6.54 17.27 1.25
C ALA A 369 -6.40 16.72 2.69
N LYS A 370 -7.11 15.63 3.01
CA LYS A 370 -7.00 14.97 4.32
C LYS A 370 -5.63 14.32 4.52
N MET A 371 -5.06 13.73 3.46
CA MET A 371 -3.71 13.16 3.50
C MET A 371 -2.67 14.25 3.80
N ALA A 372 -2.78 15.41 3.17
CA ALA A 372 -1.91 16.55 3.42
C ALA A 372 -2.02 17.09 4.86
N GLU A 373 -3.25 17.19 5.40
CA GLU A 373 -3.47 17.53 6.82
C GLU A 373 -2.85 16.47 7.74
N GLY A 374 -2.97 15.18 7.39
CA GLY A 374 -2.35 14.07 8.11
C GLY A 374 -0.82 14.13 8.11
N MET A 375 -0.21 14.54 7.01
CA MET A 375 1.24 14.75 6.94
C MET A 375 1.69 15.88 7.88
N MET A 376 0.93 16.98 7.94
CA MET A 376 1.22 18.07 8.89
C MET A 376 1.08 17.60 10.34
N ASN A 377 0.10 16.75 10.65
CA ASN A 377 -0.03 16.16 11.98
C ASN A 377 1.17 15.26 12.31
N ALA A 378 1.60 14.40 11.37
CA ALA A 378 2.80 13.58 11.55
C ALA A 378 4.04 14.42 11.86
N TYR A 379 4.22 15.56 11.18
CA TYR A 379 5.29 16.53 11.49
C TYR A 379 5.17 17.12 12.91
N ARG A 380 3.98 17.58 13.30
CA ARG A 380 3.73 18.14 14.65
C ARG A 380 4.04 17.14 15.77
N GLU A 381 3.80 15.86 15.51
CA GLU A 381 3.91 14.77 16.48
C GLU A 381 5.31 14.18 16.60
N SER A 382 6.11 14.25 15.52
CA SER A 382 7.44 13.64 15.45
C SER A 382 8.58 14.63 15.23
N GLY A 383 8.28 15.86 14.77
CA GLY A 383 9.27 16.86 14.34
C GLY A 383 9.74 16.69 12.89
N PHE A 384 9.31 15.62 12.19
CA PHE A 384 9.68 15.34 10.79
C PHE A 384 8.49 14.83 9.99
N PHE A 385 8.46 15.10 8.68
CA PHE A 385 7.64 14.31 7.79
C PHE A 385 8.19 12.89 7.69
N PRO A 386 7.33 11.85 7.69
CA PRO A 386 7.80 10.49 7.45
C PRO A 386 8.24 10.32 5.99
N GLU A 387 9.31 9.56 5.75
CA GLU A 387 9.67 9.12 4.40
C GLU A 387 9.08 7.76 4.07
N TRP A 388 9.01 6.89 5.07
CA TRP A 388 8.21 5.67 5.08
C TRP A 388 7.42 5.59 6.39
N ALA A 389 6.11 5.42 6.29
CA ALA A 389 5.22 5.24 7.45
C ALA A 389 4.55 3.86 7.43
N SER A 390 4.65 3.10 8.56
CA SER A 390 3.92 1.85 8.75
C SER A 390 4.01 1.35 10.22
N PRO A 391 3.10 1.74 11.13
CA PRO A 391 2.28 2.94 11.02
C PRO A 391 3.04 4.23 11.32
N GLY A 392 4.13 4.24 12.08
CA GLY A 392 5.04 5.38 12.29
C GLY A 392 6.26 5.28 11.39
N HIS A 393 7.32 6.03 11.72
CA HIS A 393 8.55 6.06 10.94
C HIS A 393 9.17 4.66 10.75
N ARG A 394 9.52 4.32 9.52
CA ARG A 394 10.30 3.13 9.17
C ARG A 394 11.63 3.56 8.58
N ASP A 395 12.70 2.90 8.99
CA ASP A 395 14.05 3.20 8.51
C ASP A 395 14.36 2.44 7.23
N CYS A 396 13.83 2.94 6.11
CA CYS A 396 14.06 2.37 4.79
C CYS A 396 13.95 3.43 3.70
N MET A 397 14.51 3.13 2.53
CA MET A 397 14.58 3.96 1.33
C MET A 397 15.41 5.24 1.47
N VAL A 398 15.37 6.05 0.44
CA VAL A 398 16.21 7.25 0.27
C VAL A 398 15.34 8.45 -0.11
N GLY A 399 15.95 9.64 -0.13
CA GLY A 399 15.27 10.86 -0.52
C GLY A 399 14.64 11.58 0.66
N ASN A 400 13.98 12.69 0.33
CA ASN A 400 13.15 13.48 1.24
C ASN A 400 11.83 13.79 0.52
N ASN A 401 11.30 12.73 -0.13
CA ASN A 401 10.23 12.84 -1.13
C ASN A 401 8.86 13.17 -0.50
N SER A 402 8.72 13.06 0.82
CA SER A 402 7.59 13.66 1.54
C SER A 402 7.48 15.17 1.27
N ALA A 403 8.61 15.86 1.06
CA ALA A 403 8.63 17.27 0.71
C ALA A 403 7.97 17.54 -0.65
N SER A 404 8.21 16.67 -1.65
CA SER A 404 7.57 16.80 -2.97
C SER A 404 6.06 16.64 -2.87
N VAL A 405 5.58 15.66 -2.10
CA VAL A 405 4.16 15.37 -1.94
C VAL A 405 3.42 16.49 -1.23
N ILE A 406 3.95 16.98 -0.11
CA ILE A 406 3.29 18.06 0.64
C ILE A 406 3.37 19.41 -0.09
N ALA A 407 4.48 19.67 -0.82
CA ALA A 407 4.61 20.86 -1.66
C ALA A 407 3.60 20.85 -2.81
N ASP A 408 3.40 19.72 -3.49
CA ASP A 408 2.41 19.55 -4.55
C ASP A 408 0.99 19.80 -4.03
N ALA A 409 0.63 19.23 -2.88
CA ALA A 409 -0.67 19.46 -2.24
C ALA A 409 -0.85 20.96 -1.90
N PHE A 410 0.16 21.59 -1.30
CA PHE A 410 0.11 22.99 -0.91
C PHE A 410 -0.02 23.92 -2.13
N VAL A 411 0.77 23.72 -3.18
CA VAL A 411 0.72 24.54 -4.40
C VAL A 411 -0.65 24.41 -5.08
N LYS A 412 -1.26 23.23 -5.06
CA LYS A 412 -2.62 22.99 -5.56
C LYS A 412 -3.73 23.51 -4.65
N GLY A 413 -3.41 23.94 -3.43
CA GLY A 413 -4.38 24.45 -2.45
C GLY A 413 -5.19 23.34 -1.78
N LEU A 414 -4.63 22.16 -1.65
CA LEU A 414 -5.27 21.04 -0.96
C LEU A 414 -5.00 21.08 0.54
N GLY A 415 -6.05 20.83 1.33
CA GLY A 415 -5.97 20.82 2.79
C GLY A 415 -5.84 22.21 3.43
N ARG A 416 -5.88 22.21 4.75
CA ARG A 416 -5.68 23.43 5.56
C ARG A 416 -4.25 23.46 6.07
N ILE A 417 -3.34 23.99 5.26
CA ILE A 417 -1.92 24.03 5.54
C ILE A 417 -1.51 25.47 5.82
N ASP A 418 -0.98 25.72 7.02
CA ASP A 418 -0.38 27.03 7.35
C ASP A 418 0.94 27.19 6.60
N PRO A 419 1.13 28.27 5.79
CA PRO A 419 2.33 28.46 4.99
C PRO A 419 3.62 28.58 5.82
N ASN A 420 3.56 29.19 6.99
CA ASN A 420 4.75 29.38 7.83
C ASN A 420 5.17 28.07 8.50
N GLU A 421 4.18 27.32 8.99
CA GLU A 421 4.42 25.98 9.57
C GLU A 421 5.00 25.03 8.52
N LEU A 422 4.40 24.98 7.32
CA LEU A 422 4.90 24.16 6.22
C LEU A 422 6.33 24.53 5.84
N THR A 423 6.61 25.83 5.67
CA THR A 423 7.95 26.30 5.34
C THR A 423 8.96 25.88 6.40
N THR A 424 8.62 26.03 7.69
CA THR A 424 9.46 25.60 8.81
C THR A 424 9.72 24.10 8.74
N ALA A 425 8.69 23.29 8.50
CA ALA A 425 8.80 21.84 8.43
C ALA A 425 9.68 21.36 7.26
N LEU A 426 9.48 21.94 6.07
CA LEU A 426 10.27 21.64 4.88
C LEU A 426 11.75 21.98 5.07
N LEU A 427 12.03 23.19 5.58
CA LEU A 427 13.39 23.65 5.84
C LEU A 427 14.05 22.81 6.95
N HIS A 428 13.30 22.39 7.95
CA HIS A 428 13.80 21.50 9.00
C HIS A 428 14.22 20.16 8.44
N GLY A 429 13.35 19.48 7.69
CA GLY A 429 13.64 18.17 7.07
C GLY A 429 14.82 18.23 6.09
N ALA A 430 14.93 19.31 5.30
CA ALA A 430 16.00 19.49 4.33
C ALA A 430 17.39 19.77 4.94
N ASN A 431 17.45 20.21 6.20
CA ASN A 431 18.69 20.64 6.86
C ASN A 431 19.00 19.87 8.15
N ASN A 432 18.33 18.75 8.39
CA ASN A 432 18.56 17.90 9.55
C ASN A 432 18.39 16.42 9.22
N GLU A 433 19.00 15.59 10.05
CA GLU A 433 18.81 14.15 10.13
C GLU A 433 17.93 13.84 11.34
N HIS A 434 17.03 12.88 11.22
CA HIS A 434 16.29 12.38 12.36
C HIS A 434 17.24 11.62 13.31
N PRO A 435 17.16 11.82 14.64
CA PRO A 435 18.15 11.27 15.58
C PRO A 435 18.24 9.74 15.61
N ASN A 436 17.15 9.05 15.26
CA ASN A 436 17.07 7.58 15.38
C ASN A 436 16.70 6.86 14.08
N ILE A 437 16.23 7.57 13.05
CA ILE A 437 15.72 6.99 11.79
C ILE A 437 16.50 7.61 10.63
N ARG A 438 17.45 6.86 10.08
CA ARG A 438 18.41 7.37 9.09
C ARG A 438 17.78 7.80 7.77
N SER A 439 16.66 7.17 7.39
CA SER A 439 15.91 7.50 6.18
C SER A 439 15.03 8.75 6.32
N THR A 440 14.86 9.29 7.53
CA THR A 440 13.99 10.45 7.80
C THR A 440 14.83 11.72 7.94
N GLY A 441 14.38 12.81 7.34
CA GLY A 441 15.21 13.97 7.09
C GLY A 441 16.20 13.71 5.95
N ARG A 442 17.38 14.34 5.99
CA ARG A 442 18.40 14.17 4.92
C ARG A 442 19.72 13.64 5.47
N LEU A 443 19.90 12.33 5.37
CA LEU A 443 21.18 11.69 5.71
C LEU A 443 22.31 12.28 4.86
N GLY A 444 23.34 12.81 5.53
CA GLY A 444 24.46 13.47 4.84
C GLY A 444 24.21 14.92 4.44
N TYR A 445 23.16 15.57 4.99
CA TYR A 445 22.80 16.97 4.66
C TYR A 445 23.96 17.94 4.82
N LYS A 446 24.86 17.72 5.79
CA LYS A 446 26.04 18.60 6.01
C LYS A 446 26.98 18.61 4.81
N TYR A 447 27.17 17.45 4.19
CA TYR A 447 27.96 17.34 2.96
C TYR A 447 27.20 17.94 1.79
N TYR A 448 25.91 17.56 1.63
CA TYR A 448 25.08 18.06 0.55
C TYR A 448 24.99 19.60 0.56
N ASN A 449 24.76 20.21 1.70
CA ASN A 449 24.67 21.66 1.83
C ASN A 449 25.99 22.39 1.50
N LYS A 450 27.13 21.74 1.74
CA LYS A 450 28.46 22.32 1.48
C LYS A 450 28.96 22.04 0.06
N LEU A 451 28.81 20.82 -0.42
CA LEU A 451 29.40 20.35 -1.67
C LEU A 451 28.39 20.30 -2.82
N GLY A 452 27.08 20.19 -2.50
CA GLY A 452 26.00 19.97 -3.43
C GLY A 452 25.79 18.50 -3.79
N TYR A 453 26.41 17.58 -3.04
CA TYR A 453 26.22 16.14 -3.14
C TYR A 453 26.65 15.45 -1.86
N VAL A 454 26.18 14.22 -1.65
CA VAL A 454 26.67 13.32 -0.62
C VAL A 454 27.87 12.56 -1.16
N PRO A 455 29.07 12.63 -0.53
CA PRO A 455 30.26 11.97 -1.05
C PRO A 455 30.22 10.44 -0.92
N SER A 456 30.91 9.75 -1.85
CA SER A 456 31.04 8.29 -1.88
C SER A 456 31.97 7.72 -0.82
N ASP A 457 32.81 8.54 -0.20
CA ASP A 457 33.88 8.16 0.73
C ASP A 457 33.62 8.58 2.19
N VAL A 458 32.35 8.80 2.56
CA VAL A 458 31.95 9.20 3.94
C VAL A 458 31.14 8.14 4.69
N GLY A 459 31.06 6.92 4.16
CA GLY A 459 30.34 5.81 4.79
C GLY A 459 28.80 5.92 4.71
N ILE A 460 28.30 6.70 3.75
CA ILE A 460 26.87 6.79 3.42
C ILE A 460 26.64 6.07 2.11
N ASN A 461 25.86 5.00 2.17
CA ASN A 461 25.44 4.24 0.99
C ASN A 461 24.44 5.02 0.13
N GLU A 462 24.27 4.62 -1.12
CA GLU A 462 23.29 5.21 -2.05
C GLU A 462 23.48 6.73 -2.22
N HIS A 463 24.71 7.19 -2.07
CA HIS A 463 25.08 8.60 -2.00
C HIS A 463 24.74 9.41 -3.26
N ALA A 464 24.84 8.80 -4.44
CA ALA A 464 24.46 9.45 -5.71
C ALA A 464 22.92 9.52 -5.84
N ALA A 465 22.21 8.43 -5.53
CA ALA A 465 20.74 8.43 -5.48
C ALA A 465 20.22 9.51 -4.53
N ARG A 466 20.71 9.55 -3.28
CA ARG A 466 20.33 10.58 -2.29
C ARG A 466 20.56 12.00 -2.83
N SER A 467 21.67 12.22 -3.50
CA SER A 467 21.99 13.54 -4.04
C SER A 467 21.05 13.99 -5.16
N LEU A 468 20.64 13.05 -6.02
CA LEU A 468 19.68 13.31 -7.10
C LEU A 468 18.27 13.56 -6.55
N GLU A 469 17.82 12.74 -5.60
CA GLU A 469 16.54 12.93 -4.91
C GLU A 469 16.50 14.29 -4.20
N TYR A 470 17.54 14.66 -3.45
CA TYR A 470 17.59 15.95 -2.74
C TYR A 470 17.56 17.14 -3.69
N ALA A 471 18.14 17.05 -4.88
CA ALA A 471 18.07 18.13 -5.87
C ALA A 471 16.64 18.32 -6.39
N TYR A 472 15.90 17.25 -6.62
CA TYR A 472 14.49 17.31 -6.99
C TYR A 472 13.63 17.84 -5.82
N ASP A 473 13.87 17.32 -4.61
CA ASP A 473 13.15 17.77 -3.41
C ASP A 473 13.39 19.27 -3.15
N ASP A 474 14.60 19.78 -3.40
CA ASP A 474 14.90 21.21 -3.27
C ASP A 474 14.12 22.06 -4.28
N TRP A 475 13.90 21.56 -5.50
CA TRP A 475 13.01 22.20 -6.46
C TRP A 475 11.55 22.23 -5.96
N CYS A 476 11.07 21.13 -5.38
CA CYS A 476 9.72 21.06 -4.81
C CYS A 476 9.57 22.03 -3.62
N ILE A 477 10.59 22.10 -2.74
CA ILE A 477 10.64 23.06 -1.64
C ILE A 477 10.62 24.51 -2.19
N LEU A 478 11.37 24.79 -3.26
CA LEU A 478 11.35 26.10 -3.91
C LEU A 478 9.92 26.49 -4.34
N GLN A 479 9.16 25.57 -4.96
CA GLN A 479 7.78 25.86 -5.35
C GLN A 479 6.89 26.21 -4.15
N ALA A 480 7.06 25.49 -3.03
CA ALA A 480 6.35 25.80 -1.79
C ALA A 480 6.78 27.14 -1.19
N LEU A 481 8.08 27.46 -1.18
CA LEU A 481 8.61 28.74 -0.69
C LEU A 481 8.08 29.92 -1.51
N GLN A 482 8.02 29.80 -2.83
CA GLN A 482 7.46 30.81 -3.72
C GLN A 482 5.98 31.05 -3.42
N LYS A 483 5.20 29.98 -3.31
CA LYS A 483 3.77 30.03 -2.99
C LYS A 483 3.52 30.64 -1.61
N ALA A 484 4.38 30.35 -0.64
CA ALA A 484 4.30 30.89 0.73
C ALA A 484 4.78 32.34 0.85
N GLY A 485 5.42 32.91 -0.17
CA GLY A 485 6.02 34.25 -0.11
C GLY A 485 7.26 34.36 0.77
N ALA A 486 8.07 33.29 0.83
CA ALA A 486 9.32 33.25 1.58
C ALA A 486 10.34 34.27 1.04
N SER A 487 11.41 34.55 1.81
CA SER A 487 12.42 35.54 1.43
C SER A 487 13.12 35.18 0.11
N ALA A 488 13.56 36.20 -0.62
CA ALA A 488 14.31 36.04 -1.87
C ALA A 488 15.56 35.18 -1.69
N ASP A 489 16.27 35.35 -0.57
CA ASP A 489 17.49 34.59 -0.25
C ASP A 489 17.18 33.07 -0.09
N GLN A 490 16.09 32.75 0.58
CA GLN A 490 15.66 31.36 0.71
C GLN A 490 15.27 30.75 -0.67
N GLN A 491 14.52 31.48 -1.46
CA GLN A 491 14.15 31.03 -2.81
C GLN A 491 15.39 30.83 -3.70
N GLN A 492 16.33 31.78 -3.67
CA GLN A 492 17.57 31.67 -4.44
C GLN A 492 18.41 30.47 -4.01
N LEU A 493 18.57 30.24 -2.71
CA LEU A 493 19.31 29.09 -2.19
C LEU A 493 18.76 27.75 -2.69
N TYR A 494 17.43 27.58 -2.65
CA TYR A 494 16.80 26.33 -3.10
C TYR A 494 16.77 26.22 -4.63
N ALA A 495 16.70 27.32 -5.37
CA ALA A 495 16.90 27.33 -6.81
C ALA A 495 18.32 26.84 -7.21
N GLU A 496 19.34 27.29 -6.50
CA GLU A 496 20.72 26.82 -6.72
C GLU A 496 20.88 25.34 -6.37
N ARG A 497 20.32 24.90 -5.23
CA ARG A 497 20.38 23.50 -4.81
C ARG A 497 19.66 22.54 -5.76
N ALA A 498 18.56 22.96 -6.36
CA ALA A 498 17.85 22.18 -7.38
C ALA A 498 18.74 21.84 -8.57
N MET A 499 19.77 22.65 -8.85
CA MET A 499 20.71 22.41 -9.95
C MET A 499 21.89 21.48 -9.57
N ASN A 500 21.95 20.98 -8.35
CA ASN A 500 23.05 20.16 -7.84
C ASN A 500 23.19 18.81 -8.57
N TYR A 501 22.13 18.28 -9.17
CA TYR A 501 22.20 17.06 -9.99
C TYR A 501 23.31 17.13 -11.06
N ARG A 502 23.60 18.34 -11.61
CA ARG A 502 24.64 18.56 -12.63
C ARG A 502 26.03 18.16 -12.16
N LYS A 503 26.29 18.21 -10.84
CA LYS A 503 27.58 17.82 -10.26
C LYS A 503 27.86 16.32 -10.35
N LEU A 504 26.82 15.50 -10.50
CA LEU A 504 26.96 14.05 -10.60
C LEU A 504 27.09 13.55 -12.04
N TYR A 505 26.80 14.39 -13.04
CA TYR A 505 26.98 13.98 -14.42
C TYR A 505 28.46 13.93 -14.77
N ASP A 506 28.93 12.74 -15.20
CA ASP A 506 30.30 12.53 -15.66
C ASP A 506 30.34 12.51 -17.20
N PRO A 507 30.82 13.58 -17.85
CA PRO A 507 30.85 13.67 -19.31
C PRO A 507 31.76 12.63 -19.96
N SER A 508 32.73 12.06 -19.22
CA SER A 508 33.63 11.06 -19.76
C SER A 508 32.96 9.71 -20.03
N ILE A 509 31.92 9.39 -19.25
CA ILE A 509 31.10 8.17 -19.43
C ILE A 509 29.70 8.48 -19.92
N GLY A 510 29.29 9.75 -19.83
CA GLY A 510 27.96 10.22 -20.24
C GLY A 510 26.80 9.80 -19.35
N TRP A 511 27.03 9.49 -18.09
CA TRP A 511 26.05 9.02 -17.12
C TRP A 511 26.31 9.64 -15.75
N MET A 512 25.32 9.53 -14.83
CA MET A 512 25.47 9.95 -13.43
C MET A 512 26.44 9.03 -12.69
N ARG A 513 27.30 9.63 -11.87
CA ARG A 513 28.34 8.96 -11.10
C ARG A 513 28.58 9.66 -9.78
N GLY A 514 28.82 8.91 -8.70
CA GLY A 514 29.15 9.47 -7.40
C GLY A 514 30.46 10.27 -7.41
N ARG A 515 30.59 11.19 -6.46
CA ARG A 515 31.83 11.95 -6.23
C ARG A 515 32.38 11.74 -4.83
N ARG A 516 33.68 11.91 -4.68
CA ARG A 516 34.40 11.93 -3.40
C ARG A 516 34.40 13.33 -2.79
N GLN A 517 34.79 13.45 -1.52
CA GLN A 517 34.90 14.74 -0.83
C GLN A 517 35.84 15.73 -1.52
N ASP A 518 36.90 15.24 -2.17
CA ASP A 518 37.86 16.07 -2.91
C ASP A 518 37.35 16.54 -4.29
N GLY A 519 36.13 16.15 -4.66
CA GLY A 519 35.51 16.52 -5.93
C GLY A 519 35.83 15.57 -7.09
N SER A 520 36.67 14.57 -6.92
CA SER A 520 36.93 13.56 -7.94
C SER A 520 35.75 12.61 -8.08
N PHE A 521 35.55 12.01 -9.25
CA PHE A 521 34.53 10.99 -9.45
C PHE A 521 34.92 9.69 -8.71
N GLN A 522 33.90 8.98 -8.22
CA GLN A 522 34.08 7.68 -7.56
C GLN A 522 34.82 6.69 -8.46
N ALA A 523 35.86 6.04 -7.92
CA ALA A 523 36.58 4.98 -8.59
C ALA A 523 36.98 3.89 -7.55
N PRO A 524 36.87 2.59 -7.92
CA PRO A 524 36.33 2.06 -9.20
C PRO A 524 34.82 2.33 -9.35
N PHE A 525 34.28 2.28 -10.58
CA PHE A 525 32.89 2.51 -10.89
C PHE A 525 32.44 1.70 -12.12
N SER A 526 31.26 1.11 -12.05
CA SER A 526 30.59 0.46 -13.16
C SER A 526 29.19 1.05 -13.33
N VAL A 527 28.83 1.41 -14.57
CA VAL A 527 27.47 1.90 -14.88
C VAL A 527 26.39 0.83 -14.67
N TYR A 528 26.78 -0.43 -14.68
CA TYR A 528 25.90 -1.59 -14.52
C TYR A 528 25.78 -2.07 -13.07
N LYS A 529 26.56 -1.50 -12.14
CA LYS A 529 26.56 -1.95 -10.74
C LYS A 529 25.25 -1.60 -10.07
N TRP A 530 24.50 -2.63 -9.70
CA TRP A 530 23.25 -2.50 -8.95
C TRP A 530 23.53 -2.17 -7.48
N GLY A 531 22.90 -1.12 -6.95
CA GLY A 531 23.15 -0.65 -5.59
C GLY A 531 24.40 0.21 -5.46
N ASP A 532 25.07 0.21 -4.31
CA ASP A 532 26.25 1.02 -3.95
C ASP A 532 25.98 2.53 -4.04
N ALA A 533 26.21 3.15 -5.19
CA ALA A 533 25.93 4.56 -5.42
C ALA A 533 24.44 4.86 -5.57
N PHE A 534 23.64 3.87 -5.95
CA PHE A 534 22.23 4.01 -6.30
C PHE A 534 21.36 3.07 -5.48
N THR A 535 20.07 3.38 -5.40
CA THR A 535 19.07 2.58 -4.67
C THR A 535 18.30 1.72 -5.66
N GLU A 536 18.28 0.40 -5.44
CA GLU A 536 17.50 -0.56 -6.26
C GLU A 536 17.62 -0.27 -7.77
N GLY A 537 18.85 -0.06 -8.22
CA GLY A 537 19.13 0.32 -9.60
C GLY A 537 20.62 0.62 -9.80
N ASN A 538 20.94 1.13 -10.97
CA ASN A 538 22.29 1.49 -11.38
C ASN A 538 22.34 2.88 -12.04
N SER A 539 23.49 3.26 -12.57
CA SER A 539 23.67 4.55 -13.23
C SER A 539 22.77 4.75 -14.45
N LEU A 540 22.44 3.68 -15.17
CA LEU A 540 21.57 3.74 -16.36
C LEU A 540 20.12 4.04 -15.99
N HIS A 541 19.67 3.60 -14.80
CA HIS A 541 18.33 3.92 -14.27
C HIS A 541 18.28 5.33 -13.70
N TYR A 542 19.22 5.68 -12.80
CA TYR A 542 19.18 6.93 -12.05
C TYR A 542 19.56 8.17 -12.84
N SER A 543 20.21 8.03 -14.00
CA SER A 543 20.57 9.19 -14.82
C SER A 543 19.35 9.96 -15.37
N TRP A 544 18.16 9.38 -15.26
CA TRP A 544 16.88 10.00 -15.66
C TRP A 544 16.16 10.70 -14.51
N SER A 545 16.63 10.58 -13.26
CA SER A 545 16.01 11.17 -12.06
C SER A 545 16.25 12.68 -11.96
N VAL A 546 15.89 13.41 -13.02
CA VAL A 546 15.95 14.88 -13.11
C VAL A 546 14.59 15.36 -13.65
N PHE A 547 13.54 15.22 -12.85
CA PHE A 547 12.17 15.50 -13.28
C PHE A 547 11.88 16.99 -13.43
N HIS A 548 12.62 17.84 -12.72
CA HIS A 548 12.41 19.27 -12.61
C HIS A 548 13.17 20.12 -13.64
N ASP A 549 14.18 19.56 -14.30
CA ASP A 549 15.01 20.26 -15.30
C ASP A 549 15.38 19.33 -16.46
N VAL A 550 14.35 18.84 -17.15
CA VAL A 550 14.52 17.90 -18.27
C VAL A 550 15.35 18.53 -19.40
N GLN A 551 15.17 19.82 -19.69
CA GLN A 551 15.97 20.53 -20.70
C GLN A 551 17.43 20.60 -20.28
N GLY A 552 17.72 20.89 -19.01
CA GLY A 552 19.09 20.88 -18.50
C GLY A 552 19.77 19.52 -18.58
N LEU A 553 19.01 18.44 -18.39
CA LEU A 553 19.51 17.07 -18.58
C LEU A 553 19.79 16.76 -20.07
N ILE A 554 18.91 17.19 -20.97
CA ILE A 554 19.11 17.09 -22.44
C ILE A 554 20.40 17.79 -22.85
N ASP A 555 20.59 19.01 -22.37
CA ASP A 555 21.79 19.81 -22.67
C ASP A 555 23.06 19.13 -22.15
N LEU A 556 23.05 18.59 -20.91
CA LEU A 556 24.16 17.81 -20.36
C LEU A 556 24.50 16.57 -21.18
N MET A 557 23.51 15.90 -21.72
CA MET A 557 23.68 14.69 -22.53
C MET A 557 24.07 14.97 -23.99
N GLY A 558 24.22 16.24 -24.37
CA GLY A 558 24.70 16.66 -25.70
C GLY A 558 23.58 17.01 -26.69
N GLY A 559 22.42 17.43 -26.18
CA GLY A 559 21.26 17.90 -26.94
C GLY A 559 20.29 16.79 -27.35
N ASP A 560 19.18 17.17 -27.94
CA ASP A 560 18.00 16.33 -28.26
C ASP A 560 18.37 14.99 -28.92
N LYS A 561 19.21 15.03 -29.96
CA LYS A 561 19.58 13.81 -30.71
C LYS A 561 20.41 12.83 -29.88
N ALA A 562 21.30 13.34 -29.02
CA ALA A 562 22.13 12.51 -28.17
C ALA A 562 21.28 11.94 -27.02
N PHE A 563 20.42 12.74 -26.42
CA PHE A 563 19.48 12.34 -25.38
C PHE A 563 18.53 11.25 -25.89
N THR A 564 17.85 11.46 -27.05
CA THR A 564 16.92 10.47 -27.61
C THR A 564 17.62 9.14 -27.92
N ARG A 565 18.80 9.16 -28.57
CA ARG A 565 19.56 7.93 -28.83
C ARG A 565 19.92 7.19 -27.54
N LYS A 566 20.26 7.93 -26.49
CA LYS A 566 20.62 7.35 -25.19
C LYS A 566 19.38 6.76 -24.51
N LEU A 567 18.23 7.43 -24.58
CA LEU A 567 16.97 6.95 -24.06
C LEU A 567 16.51 5.68 -24.82
N ASP A 568 16.56 5.68 -26.15
CA ASP A 568 16.24 4.49 -26.95
C ASP A 568 17.16 3.31 -26.61
N SER A 569 18.45 3.58 -26.32
CA SER A 569 19.43 2.53 -26.05
C SER A 569 19.11 1.71 -24.80
N ILE A 570 18.55 2.31 -23.75
CA ILE A 570 18.23 1.57 -22.51
C ILE A 570 17.16 0.49 -22.71
N PHE A 571 16.30 0.64 -23.73
CA PHE A 571 15.27 -0.36 -24.08
C PHE A 571 15.82 -1.48 -25.00
N THR A 572 17.05 -1.35 -25.47
CA THR A 572 17.70 -2.32 -26.37
C THR A 572 18.97 -2.92 -25.80
N LEU A 573 19.47 -2.40 -24.68
CA LEU A 573 20.62 -2.96 -23.97
C LEU A 573 20.27 -4.34 -23.41
N PRO A 574 21.18 -5.32 -23.50
CA PRO A 574 20.97 -6.59 -22.84
C PRO A 574 20.91 -6.39 -21.32
N PRO A 575 20.13 -7.21 -20.58
CA PRO A 575 20.00 -7.13 -19.13
C PRO A 575 21.28 -7.63 -18.43
N VAL A 576 22.34 -6.83 -18.51
CA VAL A 576 23.64 -7.12 -17.87
C VAL A 576 23.75 -6.27 -16.62
N PHE A 577 23.87 -6.92 -15.47
CA PHE A 577 24.01 -6.26 -14.18
C PHE A 577 25.29 -6.74 -13.47
N ASP A 578 25.95 -5.83 -12.78
CA ASP A 578 26.99 -6.14 -11.80
C ASP A 578 26.30 -6.23 -10.41
N ASP A 579 26.13 -7.45 -9.92
CA ASP A 579 25.47 -7.78 -8.65
C ASP A 579 26.43 -7.83 -7.46
N SER A 580 27.66 -7.42 -7.62
CA SER A 580 28.74 -7.55 -6.62
C SER A 580 28.45 -6.84 -5.30
N TYR A 581 27.53 -5.87 -5.27
CA TYR A 581 27.15 -5.16 -4.07
C TYR A 581 26.24 -5.98 -3.15
N TYR A 582 25.15 -6.56 -3.70
CA TYR A 582 24.20 -7.38 -2.94
C TYR A 582 24.64 -8.84 -2.82
N GLY A 583 25.36 -9.36 -3.80
CA GLY A 583 25.89 -10.71 -3.79
C GLY A 583 24.83 -11.79 -3.79
N PHE A 584 24.45 -12.26 -2.61
CA PHE A 584 23.54 -13.39 -2.41
C PHE A 584 22.10 -13.00 -2.06
N VAL A 585 21.72 -11.72 -2.13
CA VAL A 585 20.33 -11.28 -1.83
C VAL A 585 19.42 -11.74 -2.97
N ILE A 586 18.71 -12.85 -2.73
CA ILE A 586 18.00 -13.60 -3.77
C ILE A 586 16.93 -12.77 -4.49
N HIS A 587 16.16 -11.97 -3.77
CA HIS A 587 15.11 -11.16 -4.41
C HIS A 587 15.68 -10.07 -5.32
N GLU A 588 16.75 -9.39 -4.93
CA GLU A 588 17.44 -8.40 -5.75
C GLU A 588 18.01 -9.02 -7.04
N ILE A 589 18.65 -10.19 -6.93
CA ILE A 589 19.18 -10.91 -8.11
C ILE A 589 18.05 -11.29 -9.07
N ARG A 590 16.91 -11.72 -8.55
CA ARG A 590 15.75 -12.11 -9.37
C ARG A 590 15.08 -10.90 -10.02
N GLU A 591 14.97 -9.78 -9.32
CA GLU A 591 14.50 -8.52 -9.90
C GLU A 591 15.39 -8.12 -11.10
N MET A 592 16.71 -8.14 -10.94
CA MET A 592 17.64 -7.88 -12.02
C MET A 592 17.49 -8.84 -13.21
N GLN A 593 17.17 -10.12 -12.95
CA GLN A 593 17.01 -11.13 -14.00
C GLN A 593 15.73 -11.00 -14.81
N ILE A 594 14.66 -10.45 -14.23
CA ILE A 594 13.34 -10.33 -14.89
C ILE A 594 13.10 -8.94 -15.48
N MET A 595 13.95 -7.97 -15.17
CA MET A 595 13.85 -6.60 -15.66
C MET A 595 14.97 -6.30 -16.67
N ASP A 596 14.63 -5.63 -17.75
CA ASP A 596 15.62 -4.99 -18.60
C ASP A 596 15.86 -3.53 -18.16
N MET A 597 16.90 -2.90 -18.71
CA MET A 597 17.31 -1.55 -18.33
C MET A 597 16.23 -0.49 -18.55
N GLY A 598 15.31 -0.71 -19.49
CA GLY A 598 14.25 0.24 -19.82
C GLY A 598 12.97 0.04 -19.02
N ASN A 599 12.79 -1.12 -18.41
CA ASN A 599 11.57 -1.47 -17.71
C ASN A 599 11.61 -1.19 -16.20
N TYR A 600 12.80 -1.08 -15.62
CA TYR A 600 12.95 -0.69 -14.22
C TYR A 600 12.99 0.83 -14.11
N ALA A 601 11.89 1.40 -13.75
CA ALA A 601 11.74 2.84 -13.58
C ALA A 601 11.30 3.16 -12.15
N HIS A 602 12.26 3.44 -11.30
CA HIS A 602 12.00 4.23 -10.11
C HIS A 602 12.19 5.71 -10.36
#